data_c40a89c0d44dc785d101ec5efc7560ef
#
_entry.id   c40a89c0d44dc785d101ec5efc7560ef
#
_cell.length_a   1.000
_cell.length_b   1.000
_cell.length_c   1.000
_cell.angle_alpha   90.00
_cell.angle_beta   90.00
_cell.angle_gamma   90.00
#
_symmetry.space_group_name_H-M   'P 1'
#
loop_
_entity.id
_entity.type
_entity.pdbx_description
1 polymer ?
#
loop_
_entity_poly.entity_id
_entity_poly.type
_entity_poly.pdbx_seq_one_letter_code
_entity_poly.pdbx_strand_id
1 'polypeptide(L)'
;MKKWFFPLSAALLSALFPACTGKSVTAELDTLFAEKFPDDGPGAEVIVVRGGHIVYEHGFGLADLETRAPITDTTMFNICSVSKQFSAVALLKLAEEGKLSLDDSVAKYFPQFKAPFYRDITLRHLLSHTSGIPDARPRTEEQWARYRAENDSRFDCVRDFKLFCDESESCRYLEKLDTLNFEPGTQYEYMHPTFQLVLMIVEQVTGEDFDTWMHDHIFVPAGMPGTVYFEPGRDIPAMAHGYSRGKDGQWQEDDYGECSFFQTKADGGIYTTAKEFIAWDKALFGDAIISAASRAEAHTGHVATDIPDTDYGYGWFIERHPDRPQKIYHTGDNGGFYIFEGRFPEKDLFYLIFANQPHWDRTETVEQVDSIFRRNGWI
;
A
#
# COMPACT_ATOMS: atom_id res chain seq x y z
N MET A 1 -71.04 31.73 -44.52
CA MET A 1 -69.92 31.96 -43.62
C MET A 1 -69.01 30.73 -43.73
N LYS A 2 -67.91 30.82 -44.52
CA LYS A 2 -66.94 29.71 -44.70
C LYS A 2 -65.77 29.94 -43.74
N LYS A 3 -65.55 29.03 -42.81
CA LYS A 3 -64.38 29.03 -41.92
C LYS A 3 -63.20 28.33 -42.63
N TRP A 4 -62.11 29.02 -42.78
CA TRP A 4 -60.84 28.48 -43.28
C TRP A 4 -60.03 27.95 -42.09
N PHE A 5 -59.65 26.69 -42.17
CA PHE A 5 -58.63 26.06 -41.26
C PHE A 5 -57.28 26.08 -41.95
N PHE A 6 -56.29 26.72 -41.34
CA PHE A 6 -54.87 26.57 -41.71
C PHE A 6 -54.25 25.48 -40.83
N PRO A 7 -53.51 24.51 -41.37
CA PRO A 7 -52.72 23.58 -40.54
C PRO A 7 -51.40 24.22 -40.15
N LEU A 8 -51.14 24.28 -38.87
CA LEU A 8 -49.78 24.57 -38.28
C LEU A 8 -48.91 23.38 -38.53
N SER A 9 -47.90 23.50 -39.39
CA SER A 9 -46.85 22.54 -39.55
C SER A 9 -45.80 22.81 -38.45
N ALA A 10 -45.73 21.95 -37.42
CA ALA A 10 -44.63 21.94 -36.41
C ALA A 10 -43.40 21.30 -37.05
N ALA A 11 -42.40 22.11 -37.37
CA ALA A 11 -41.07 21.62 -37.74
C ALA A 11 -40.34 21.15 -36.48
N LEU A 12 -40.19 19.83 -36.31
CA LEU A 12 -39.26 19.26 -35.32
C LEU A 12 -37.82 19.57 -35.75
N LEU A 13 -37.19 20.51 -35.09
CA LEU A 13 -35.73 20.65 -35.11
C LEU A 13 -35.14 19.51 -34.26
N SER A 14 -34.70 18.43 -34.88
CA SER A 14 -33.84 17.43 -34.27
C SER A 14 -32.45 18.04 -34.09
N ALA A 15 -32.14 18.50 -32.88
CA ALA A 15 -30.80 18.87 -32.51
C ALA A 15 -29.93 17.58 -32.53
N LEU A 16 -29.17 17.44 -33.61
CA LEU A 16 -28.07 16.50 -33.67
C LEU A 16 -26.99 16.99 -32.70
N PHE A 17 -27.00 16.48 -31.49
CA PHE A 17 -25.79 16.55 -30.64
C PHE A 17 -24.69 15.71 -31.32
N PRO A 18 -23.53 16.28 -31.58
CA PRO A 18 -22.40 15.46 -32.02
C PRO A 18 -22.12 14.41 -30.94
N ALA A 19 -22.28 13.15 -31.30
CA ALA A 19 -21.80 12.07 -30.46
C ALA A 19 -20.29 12.27 -30.29
N CYS A 20 -19.86 12.61 -29.08
CA CYS A 20 -18.46 12.53 -28.71
C CYS A 20 -18.04 11.09 -28.96
N THR A 21 -17.25 10.84 -30.00
CA THR A 21 -16.64 9.56 -30.33
C THR A 21 -15.38 9.34 -29.48
N GLY A 22 -15.36 9.82 -28.22
CA GLY A 22 -14.34 9.47 -27.25
C GLY A 22 -14.54 8.01 -26.79
N LYS A 23 -13.45 7.24 -26.69
CA LYS A 23 -13.52 5.94 -26.00
C LYS A 23 -14.04 6.18 -24.58
N SER A 24 -14.82 5.23 -24.03
CA SER A 24 -15.24 5.30 -22.63
C SER A 24 -14.00 5.17 -21.72
N VAL A 25 -14.06 5.68 -20.50
CA VAL A 25 -12.97 5.55 -19.52
C VAL A 25 -12.53 4.08 -19.38
N THR A 26 -13.50 3.16 -19.31
CA THR A 26 -13.25 1.73 -19.24
C THR A 26 -12.45 1.21 -20.43
N ALA A 27 -12.81 1.59 -21.65
CA ALA A 27 -12.08 1.17 -22.86
C ALA A 27 -10.67 1.80 -22.97
N GLU A 28 -10.47 2.99 -22.41
CA GLU A 28 -9.14 3.58 -22.32
C GLU A 28 -8.26 2.83 -21.30
N LEU A 29 -8.82 2.45 -20.13
CA LEU A 29 -8.15 1.65 -19.13
C LEU A 29 -7.81 0.24 -19.65
N ASP A 30 -8.77 -0.44 -20.30
CA ASP A 30 -8.52 -1.75 -20.94
C ASP A 30 -7.34 -1.69 -21.91
N THR A 31 -7.31 -0.65 -22.75
CA THR A 31 -6.22 -0.47 -23.71
C THR A 31 -4.87 -0.26 -23.01
N LEU A 32 -4.85 0.60 -21.98
CA LEU A 32 -3.66 0.93 -21.23
C LEU A 32 -3.06 -0.29 -20.52
N PHE A 33 -3.89 -1.05 -19.83
CA PHE A 33 -3.42 -2.17 -19.00
C PHE A 33 -3.13 -3.43 -19.82
N ALA A 34 -3.87 -3.69 -20.91
CA ALA A 34 -3.55 -4.82 -21.80
C ALA A 34 -2.19 -4.68 -22.49
N GLU A 35 -1.68 -3.45 -22.69
CA GLU A 35 -0.32 -3.23 -23.21
C GLU A 35 0.76 -3.58 -22.17
N LYS A 36 0.45 -3.46 -20.88
CA LYS A 36 1.43 -3.64 -19.80
C LYS A 36 1.41 -5.05 -19.22
N PHE A 37 0.26 -5.71 -19.27
CA PHE A 37 0.02 -7.02 -18.67
C PHE A 37 -0.58 -7.99 -19.72
N PRO A 38 0.27 -8.68 -20.48
CA PRO A 38 -0.18 -9.64 -21.49
C PRO A 38 -0.77 -10.89 -20.84
N ASP A 39 -1.72 -11.52 -21.51
CA ASP A 39 -2.51 -12.68 -21.01
C ASP A 39 -1.67 -13.91 -20.63
N ASP A 40 -0.45 -14.04 -21.15
CA ASP A 40 0.43 -15.20 -20.96
C ASP A 40 1.59 -14.94 -19.98
N GLY A 41 1.62 -13.78 -19.35
CA GLY A 41 2.62 -13.35 -18.36
C GLY A 41 2.01 -13.04 -17.00
N PRO A 42 2.86 -12.69 -16.01
CA PRO A 42 2.37 -12.14 -14.76
C PRO A 42 1.61 -10.83 -15.03
N GLY A 43 0.65 -10.51 -14.18
CA GLY A 43 -0.30 -9.49 -14.51
C GLY A 43 -0.67 -8.56 -13.36
N ALA A 44 -1.91 -8.08 -13.37
CA ALA A 44 -2.44 -7.20 -12.33
C ALA A 44 -3.96 -7.30 -12.21
N GLU A 45 -4.46 -7.08 -11.00
CA GLU A 45 -5.85 -6.70 -10.75
C GLU A 45 -5.95 -5.17 -10.68
N VAL A 46 -6.87 -4.61 -11.46
CA VAL A 46 -7.10 -3.16 -11.52
C VAL A 46 -8.56 -2.88 -11.20
N ILE A 47 -8.79 -2.06 -10.19
CA ILE A 47 -10.15 -1.65 -9.79
C ILE A 47 -10.22 -0.13 -9.67
N VAL A 48 -11.34 0.44 -10.13
CA VAL A 48 -11.70 1.85 -9.93
C VAL A 48 -13.07 1.93 -9.26
N VAL A 49 -13.13 2.66 -8.17
CA VAL A 49 -14.36 2.95 -7.40
C VAL A 49 -14.65 4.43 -7.51
N ARG A 50 -15.90 4.79 -7.84
CA ARG A 50 -16.35 6.17 -7.90
C ARG A 50 -17.75 6.30 -7.31
N GLY A 51 -17.94 7.27 -6.41
CA GLY A 51 -19.21 7.44 -5.71
C GLY A 51 -19.62 6.20 -4.92
N GLY A 52 -18.66 5.48 -4.35
CA GLY A 52 -18.89 4.25 -3.59
C GLY A 52 -19.22 3.01 -4.43
N HIS A 53 -19.14 3.08 -5.76
CA HIS A 53 -19.44 1.97 -6.69
C HIS A 53 -18.21 1.58 -7.52
N ILE A 54 -17.99 0.29 -7.72
CA ILE A 54 -16.99 -0.21 -8.67
C ILE A 54 -17.48 0.19 -10.07
N VAL A 55 -16.68 1.00 -10.78
CA VAL A 55 -16.96 1.44 -12.14
C VAL A 55 -16.05 0.80 -13.18
N TYR A 56 -14.99 0.15 -12.70
CA TYR A 56 -14.06 -0.65 -13.48
C TYR A 56 -13.43 -1.72 -12.60
N GLU A 57 -13.34 -2.96 -13.12
CA GLU A 57 -12.68 -4.10 -12.48
C GLU A 57 -12.21 -5.04 -13.59
N HIS A 58 -10.91 -5.36 -13.59
CA HIS A 58 -10.34 -6.26 -14.58
C HIS A 58 -9.04 -6.89 -14.08
N GLY A 59 -8.99 -8.23 -14.13
CA GLY A 59 -7.78 -9.02 -13.91
C GLY A 59 -7.06 -9.28 -15.23
N PHE A 60 -5.80 -8.89 -15.33
CA PHE A 60 -4.93 -9.09 -16.49
C PHE A 60 -3.89 -10.14 -16.16
N GLY A 61 -3.58 -11.02 -17.10
CA GLY A 61 -2.48 -12.00 -16.99
C GLY A 61 -2.71 -13.08 -15.95
N LEU A 62 -1.63 -13.65 -15.46
CA LEU A 62 -1.60 -14.84 -14.62
C LEU A 62 -1.12 -14.53 -13.20
N ALA A 63 -1.82 -15.11 -12.22
CA ALA A 63 -1.42 -15.09 -10.82
C ALA A 63 -0.27 -16.08 -10.54
N ASP A 64 -0.24 -17.17 -11.28
CA ASP A 64 0.74 -18.25 -11.18
C ASP A 64 1.07 -18.75 -12.60
N LEU A 65 2.35 -18.69 -12.97
CA LEU A 65 2.83 -19.10 -14.29
C LEU A 65 2.93 -20.62 -14.44
N GLU A 66 3.14 -21.36 -13.34
CA GLU A 66 3.26 -22.81 -13.37
C GLU A 66 1.88 -23.47 -13.63
N THR A 67 0.90 -23.09 -12.84
CA THR A 67 -0.48 -23.61 -12.96
C THR A 67 -1.30 -22.90 -14.04
N ARG A 68 -0.81 -21.74 -14.51
CA ARG A 68 -1.52 -20.82 -15.41
C ARG A 68 -2.83 -20.30 -14.84
N ALA A 69 -2.92 -20.17 -13.52
CA ALA A 69 -4.07 -19.58 -12.85
C ALA A 69 -4.20 -18.10 -13.25
N PRO A 70 -5.36 -17.66 -13.76
CA PRO A 70 -5.56 -16.26 -14.10
C PRO A 70 -5.71 -15.40 -12.84
N ILE A 71 -5.38 -14.12 -12.95
CA ILE A 71 -5.74 -13.13 -11.93
C ILE A 71 -7.25 -12.91 -11.95
N THR A 72 -7.86 -12.94 -10.77
CA THR A 72 -9.29 -12.76 -10.55
C THR A 72 -9.53 -11.93 -9.29
N ASP A 73 -10.77 -11.53 -9.06
CA ASP A 73 -11.24 -10.80 -7.88
C ASP A 73 -11.01 -11.53 -6.53
N THR A 74 -10.66 -12.81 -6.57
CA THR A 74 -10.31 -13.63 -5.39
C THR A 74 -8.81 -13.87 -5.25
N THR A 75 -7.99 -13.35 -6.17
CA THR A 75 -6.55 -13.49 -6.10
C THR A 75 -5.99 -12.69 -4.92
N MET A 76 -5.20 -13.36 -4.08
CA MET A 76 -4.54 -12.77 -2.92
C MET A 76 -3.16 -12.23 -3.31
N PHE A 77 -2.93 -10.94 -3.10
CA PHE A 77 -1.66 -10.28 -3.38
C PHE A 77 -0.97 -9.86 -2.10
N ASN A 78 0.35 -9.96 -2.05
CA ASN A 78 1.13 -9.20 -1.08
C ASN A 78 1.01 -7.72 -1.41
N ILE A 79 0.45 -6.93 -0.50
CA ILE A 79 0.32 -5.48 -0.70
C ILE A 79 1.57 -4.70 -0.26
N CYS A 80 2.60 -5.40 0.18
CA CYS A 80 3.89 -4.81 0.52
C CYS A 80 3.75 -3.62 1.48
N SER A 81 4.47 -2.54 1.21
CA SER A 81 4.47 -1.32 2.05
C SER A 81 3.11 -0.64 2.22
N VAL A 82 2.12 -0.96 1.41
CA VAL A 82 0.73 -0.54 1.64
C VAL A 82 0.20 -1.07 2.99
N SER A 83 0.80 -2.12 3.54
CA SER A 83 0.53 -2.63 4.90
C SER A 83 0.75 -1.60 6.00
N LYS A 84 1.61 -0.60 5.78
CA LYS A 84 1.94 0.44 6.78
C LYS A 84 0.73 1.26 7.22
N GLN A 85 -0.23 1.48 6.34
CA GLN A 85 -1.45 2.19 6.70
C GLN A 85 -2.27 1.45 7.75
N PHE A 86 -2.30 0.12 7.71
CA PHE A 86 -2.99 -0.71 8.71
C PHE A 86 -2.29 -0.62 10.07
N SER A 87 -0.98 -0.65 10.09
CA SER A 87 -0.17 -0.47 11.31
C SER A 87 -0.35 0.93 11.90
N ALA A 88 -0.40 1.96 11.07
CA ALA A 88 -0.68 3.33 11.53
C ALA A 88 -2.07 3.43 12.14
N VAL A 89 -3.09 2.86 11.49
CA VAL A 89 -4.47 2.82 12.00
C VAL A 89 -4.57 2.03 13.30
N ALA A 90 -3.80 0.96 13.48
CA ALA A 90 -3.74 0.23 14.75
C ALA A 90 -3.32 1.14 15.91
N LEU A 91 -2.24 1.92 15.76
CA LEU A 91 -1.80 2.86 16.79
C LEU A 91 -2.81 3.99 17.01
N LEU A 92 -3.40 4.54 15.94
CA LEU A 92 -4.44 5.56 16.04
C LEU A 92 -5.66 5.05 16.81
N LYS A 93 -6.12 3.82 16.52
CA LYS A 93 -7.22 3.19 17.24
C LYS A 93 -6.91 3.00 18.72
N LEU A 94 -5.73 2.51 19.05
CA LEU A 94 -5.30 2.35 20.43
C LEU A 94 -5.17 3.71 21.17
N ALA A 95 -4.79 4.77 20.43
CA ALA A 95 -4.75 6.12 20.97
C ALA A 95 -6.18 6.66 21.26
N GLU A 96 -7.16 6.44 20.38
CA GLU A 96 -8.57 6.78 20.61
C GLU A 96 -9.16 6.03 21.82
N GLU A 97 -8.73 4.78 22.03
CA GLU A 97 -9.12 3.98 23.19
C GLU A 97 -8.40 4.39 24.48
N GLY A 98 -7.49 5.36 24.42
CA GLY A 98 -6.70 5.84 25.57
C GLY A 98 -5.68 4.84 26.10
N LYS A 99 -5.34 3.82 25.33
CA LYS A 99 -4.37 2.77 25.69
C LYS A 99 -2.92 3.22 25.50
N LEU A 100 -2.68 4.17 24.61
CA LEU A 100 -1.39 4.81 24.35
C LEU A 100 -1.59 6.28 23.95
N SER A 101 -0.47 7.01 23.78
CA SER A 101 -0.45 8.32 23.14
C SER A 101 0.53 8.29 21.98
N LEU A 102 0.20 8.92 20.86
CA LEU A 102 1.16 9.07 19.76
C LEU A 102 2.38 9.94 20.18
N ASP A 103 2.27 10.70 21.26
CA ASP A 103 3.38 11.46 21.86
C ASP A 103 4.21 10.63 22.85
N ASP A 104 3.85 9.37 23.09
CA ASP A 104 4.68 8.48 23.89
C ASP A 104 6.03 8.23 23.20
N SER A 105 7.09 8.23 24.01
CA SER A 105 8.43 7.94 23.50
C SER A 105 8.64 6.43 23.26
N VAL A 106 9.46 6.10 22.28
CA VAL A 106 9.90 4.73 22.01
C VAL A 106 10.51 4.09 23.27
N ALA A 107 11.27 4.85 24.06
CA ALA A 107 11.86 4.37 25.32
C ALA A 107 10.82 3.88 26.35
N LYS A 108 9.56 4.33 26.28
CA LYS A 108 8.46 3.86 27.14
C LYS A 108 8.17 2.37 26.88
N TYR A 109 8.18 1.95 25.63
CA TYR A 109 7.85 0.59 25.21
C TYR A 109 9.09 -0.32 25.16
N PHE A 110 10.26 0.27 24.93
CA PHE A 110 11.52 -0.45 24.77
C PHE A 110 12.55 0.02 25.81
N PRO A 111 12.37 -0.30 27.10
CA PRO A 111 13.29 0.15 28.15
C PRO A 111 14.70 -0.44 28.04
N GLN A 112 14.89 -1.48 27.21
CA GLN A 112 16.19 -2.04 26.87
C GLN A 112 16.99 -1.16 25.91
N PHE A 113 16.35 -0.29 25.13
CA PHE A 113 17.02 0.66 24.23
C PHE A 113 17.69 1.76 25.05
N LYS A 114 19.04 1.69 25.16
CA LYS A 114 19.80 2.50 26.12
C LYS A 114 20.22 3.86 25.58
N ALA A 115 20.27 4.03 24.25
CA ALA A 115 20.67 5.29 23.66
C ALA A 115 19.70 6.42 24.05
N PRO A 116 20.22 7.61 24.46
CA PRO A 116 19.36 8.69 24.97
C PRO A 116 18.30 9.18 24.01
N PHE A 117 18.56 9.16 22.69
CA PHE A 117 17.66 9.64 21.66
C PHE A 117 16.33 8.88 21.60
N TYR A 118 16.23 7.65 22.10
CA TYR A 118 14.96 6.93 22.15
C TYR A 118 13.90 7.58 23.05
N ARG A 119 14.32 8.50 23.92
CA ARG A 119 13.39 9.31 24.74
C ARG A 119 12.76 10.44 23.96
N ASP A 120 13.41 10.87 22.87
CA ASP A 120 12.98 11.99 22.02
C ASP A 120 12.23 11.50 20.78
N ILE A 121 12.35 10.21 20.43
CA ILE A 121 11.60 9.59 19.35
C ILE A 121 10.22 9.20 19.86
N THR A 122 9.17 9.80 19.28
CA THR A 122 7.77 9.49 19.61
C THR A 122 7.16 8.51 18.60
N LEU A 123 5.98 7.95 18.90
CA LEU A 123 5.24 7.11 17.96
C LEU A 123 4.87 7.90 16.68
N ARG A 124 4.62 9.22 16.78
CA ARG A 124 4.43 10.09 15.59
C ARG A 124 5.62 10.04 14.66
N HIS A 125 6.83 10.10 15.21
CA HIS A 125 8.06 10.04 14.41
C HIS A 125 8.24 8.69 13.71
N LEU A 126 7.78 7.59 14.33
CA LEU A 126 7.77 6.29 13.68
C LEU A 126 6.83 6.27 12.46
N LEU A 127 5.59 6.76 12.65
CA LEU A 127 4.53 6.72 11.64
C LEU A 127 4.77 7.67 10.47
N SER A 128 5.50 8.77 10.68
CA SER A 128 5.79 9.78 9.66
C SER A 128 7.18 9.66 9.03
N HIS A 129 7.94 8.60 9.38
CA HIS A 129 9.31 8.42 8.89
C HIS A 129 10.26 9.58 9.22
N THR A 130 10.07 10.17 10.41
CA THR A 130 10.89 11.30 10.89
C THR A 130 11.71 10.96 12.13
N SER A 131 11.88 9.69 12.44
CA SER A 131 12.61 9.26 13.64
C SER A 131 14.12 9.44 13.58
N GLY A 132 14.71 9.51 12.40
CA GLY A 132 16.16 9.49 12.21
C GLY A 132 16.80 8.11 12.40
N ILE A 133 16.04 7.07 12.73
CA ILE A 133 16.52 5.70 12.86
C ILE A 133 17.02 5.20 11.49
N PRO A 134 18.29 4.75 11.38
CA PRO A 134 18.80 4.18 10.12
C PRO A 134 18.11 2.84 9.78
N ASP A 135 18.08 2.50 8.49
CA ASP A 135 17.59 1.20 8.06
C ASP A 135 18.55 0.08 8.51
N ALA A 136 18.00 -0.93 9.14
CA ALA A 136 18.74 -2.11 9.57
C ALA A 136 19.23 -2.98 8.41
N ARG A 137 18.58 -2.83 7.23
CA ARG A 137 18.83 -3.70 6.09
C ARG A 137 20.02 -3.20 5.26
N PRO A 138 20.92 -4.12 4.89
CA PRO A 138 21.94 -3.77 3.92
C PRO A 138 21.31 -3.34 2.59
N ARG A 139 21.80 -2.23 2.01
CA ARG A 139 21.31 -1.67 0.73
C ARG A 139 22.33 -1.81 -0.41
N THR A 140 23.59 -2.06 -0.08
CA THR A 140 24.68 -2.21 -1.04
C THR A 140 25.35 -3.56 -0.91
N GLU A 141 25.99 -4.05 -1.96
CA GLU A 141 26.77 -5.28 -1.91
C GLU A 141 27.88 -5.26 -0.83
N GLU A 142 28.45 -4.10 -0.55
CA GLU A 142 29.44 -3.94 0.53
C GLU A 142 28.79 -4.12 1.90
N GLN A 143 27.62 -3.50 2.12
CA GLN A 143 26.84 -3.67 3.37
C GLN A 143 26.39 -5.13 3.51
N TRP A 144 25.94 -5.78 2.43
CA TRP A 144 25.58 -7.18 2.41
C TRP A 144 26.77 -8.10 2.75
N ALA A 145 27.95 -7.83 2.15
CA ALA A 145 29.16 -8.59 2.43
C ALA A 145 29.59 -8.44 3.91
N ARG A 146 29.50 -7.22 4.45
CA ARG A 146 29.78 -6.93 5.84
C ARG A 146 28.78 -7.64 6.76
N TYR A 147 27.49 -7.53 6.48
CA TYR A 147 26.45 -8.18 7.27
C TYR A 147 26.62 -9.71 7.27
N ARG A 148 26.91 -10.31 6.12
CA ARG A 148 27.23 -11.74 6.02
C ARG A 148 28.46 -12.12 6.87
N ALA A 149 29.51 -11.32 6.80
CA ALA A 149 30.74 -11.58 7.56
C ALA A 149 30.53 -11.47 9.08
N GLU A 150 29.73 -10.55 9.55
CA GLU A 150 29.42 -10.35 10.97
C GLU A 150 28.47 -11.42 11.54
N ASN A 151 27.66 -12.06 10.68
CA ASN A 151 26.65 -13.06 11.05
C ASN A 151 26.93 -14.46 10.48
N ASP A 152 28.10 -14.69 10.00
CA ASP A 152 28.54 -15.61 8.99
C ASP A 152 28.25 -17.09 9.19
N SER A 153 28.24 -17.61 10.39
CA SER A 153 28.09 -19.06 10.60
C SER A 153 26.66 -19.58 10.43
N ARG A 154 25.71 -18.69 10.22
CA ARG A 154 24.27 -18.98 10.10
C ARG A 154 23.72 -18.80 8.70
N PHE A 155 24.53 -18.28 7.76
CA PHE A 155 24.09 -17.86 6.43
C PHE A 155 24.86 -18.55 5.30
N ASP A 156 24.65 -19.84 5.15
CA ASP A 156 25.25 -20.60 4.04
C ASP A 156 24.63 -20.29 2.67
N CYS A 157 23.46 -19.67 2.64
CA CYS A 157 22.81 -19.31 1.39
C CYS A 157 21.81 -18.14 1.54
N VAL A 158 21.38 -17.59 0.43
CA VAL A 158 20.36 -16.54 0.36
C VAL A 158 19.06 -16.96 1.07
N ARG A 159 18.74 -18.24 1.08
CA ARG A 159 17.57 -18.79 1.76
C ARG A 159 17.63 -18.63 3.28
N ASP A 160 18.76 -19.01 3.89
CA ASP A 160 18.93 -18.93 5.34
C ASP A 160 18.91 -17.46 5.80
N PHE A 161 19.43 -16.58 4.96
CA PHE A 161 19.41 -15.15 5.17
C PHE A 161 17.98 -14.58 5.14
N LYS A 162 17.14 -15.06 4.26
CA LYS A 162 15.74 -14.67 4.13
C LYS A 162 14.90 -15.00 5.38
N LEU A 163 15.27 -15.99 6.15
CA LEU A 163 14.54 -16.43 7.35
C LEU A 163 14.88 -15.59 8.62
N PHE A 164 15.78 -14.63 8.53
CA PHE A 164 16.32 -13.93 9.71
C PHE A 164 15.84 -12.52 9.93
N CYS A 165 15.12 -11.91 9.01
CA CYS A 165 14.59 -10.56 9.18
C CYS A 165 13.11 -10.57 9.60
N ASP A 166 12.87 -10.94 10.83
CA ASP A 166 11.61 -10.69 11.52
C ASP A 166 11.70 -9.42 12.42
N GLU A 167 10.59 -9.06 13.04
CA GLU A 167 10.54 -7.90 13.94
C GLU A 167 11.48 -8.03 15.13
N SER A 168 11.75 -9.24 15.60
CA SER A 168 12.65 -9.48 16.73
C SER A 168 14.10 -9.20 16.36
N GLU A 169 14.52 -9.51 15.13
CA GLU A 169 15.86 -9.18 14.64
C GLU A 169 16.02 -7.68 14.45
N SER A 170 15.01 -7.01 13.91
CA SER A 170 14.97 -5.57 13.81
C SER A 170 15.09 -4.89 15.18
N CYS A 171 14.38 -5.41 16.18
CA CYS A 171 14.48 -4.93 17.57
C CYS A 171 15.89 -5.11 18.15
N ARG A 172 16.53 -6.26 17.93
CA ARG A 172 17.93 -6.50 18.36
C ARG A 172 18.93 -5.57 17.69
N TYR A 173 18.69 -5.21 16.44
CA TYR A 173 19.50 -4.20 15.76
C TYR A 173 19.32 -2.83 16.41
N LEU A 174 18.08 -2.40 16.62
CA LEU A 174 17.76 -1.10 17.21
C LEU A 174 18.27 -0.96 18.65
N GLU A 175 18.26 -2.04 19.43
CA GLU A 175 18.83 -2.06 20.79
C GLU A 175 20.32 -1.67 20.84
N LYS A 176 21.07 -2.01 19.77
CA LYS A 176 22.51 -1.75 19.66
C LYS A 176 22.85 -0.41 18.99
N LEU A 177 21.82 0.32 18.53
CA LEU A 177 22.03 1.56 17.80
C LEU A 177 22.57 2.63 18.75
N ASP A 178 23.61 3.35 18.30
CA ASP A 178 24.28 4.41 19.06
C ASP A 178 24.19 5.78 18.41
N THR A 179 23.66 5.88 17.21
CA THR A 179 23.52 7.14 16.45
C THR A 179 22.26 7.14 15.59
N LEU A 180 21.78 8.31 15.24
CA LEU A 180 20.71 8.56 14.28
C LEU A 180 21.27 9.20 13.02
N ASN A 181 20.55 9.09 11.90
CA ASN A 181 20.87 9.80 10.65
C ASN A 181 20.60 11.31 10.77
N PHE A 182 19.61 11.69 11.59
CA PHE A 182 19.23 13.09 11.86
C PHE A 182 18.43 13.18 13.16
N GLU A 183 18.25 14.38 13.67
CA GLU A 183 17.44 14.67 14.86
C GLU A 183 15.96 14.32 14.61
N PRO A 184 15.27 13.65 15.55
CA PRO A 184 13.86 13.30 15.40
C PRO A 184 12.98 14.49 15.04
N GLY A 185 12.10 14.31 14.06
CA GLY A 185 11.16 15.34 13.59
C GLY A 185 11.75 16.37 12.62
N THR A 186 13.03 16.32 12.27
CA THR A 186 13.67 17.35 11.43
C THR A 186 13.74 17.03 9.94
N GLN A 187 13.75 15.74 9.57
CA GLN A 187 13.88 15.30 8.19
C GLN A 187 13.01 14.07 7.95
N TYR A 188 12.76 13.80 6.68
CA TYR A 188 12.10 12.58 6.21
C TYR A 188 13.16 11.60 5.70
N GLU A 189 13.05 10.35 6.14
CA GLU A 189 13.75 9.23 5.53
C GLU A 189 12.87 7.98 5.68
N TYR A 190 12.41 7.44 4.54
CA TYR A 190 11.53 6.26 4.53
C TYR A 190 12.25 5.04 5.12
N MET A 191 11.70 4.50 6.22
CA MET A 191 12.34 3.44 7.01
C MET A 191 11.37 2.30 7.33
N HIS A 192 11.85 1.08 7.19
CA HIS A 192 11.09 -0.12 7.55
C HIS A 192 11.13 -0.43 9.04
N PRO A 193 12.28 -0.36 9.74
CA PRO A 193 12.36 -0.73 11.16
C PRO A 193 11.41 0.02 12.07
N THR A 194 11.05 1.25 11.70
CA THR A 194 10.13 2.07 12.50
C THR A 194 8.73 1.46 12.55
N PHE A 195 8.22 0.96 11.43
CA PHE A 195 6.93 0.29 11.39
C PHE A 195 6.99 -1.12 11.99
N GLN A 196 8.13 -1.79 11.94
CA GLN A 196 8.30 -3.10 12.57
C GLN A 196 8.14 -3.03 14.09
N LEU A 197 8.54 -1.93 14.73
CA LEU A 197 8.30 -1.72 16.16
C LEU A 197 6.81 -1.65 16.51
N VAL A 198 5.94 -1.29 15.57
CA VAL A 198 4.50 -1.17 15.80
C VAL A 198 3.91 -2.51 16.25
N LEU A 199 4.33 -3.63 15.64
CA LEU A 199 3.88 -4.96 16.04
C LEU A 199 4.08 -5.17 17.55
N MET A 200 5.30 -4.97 18.02
CA MET A 200 5.65 -5.19 19.42
C MET A 200 4.94 -4.22 20.37
N ILE A 201 4.66 -2.99 19.92
CA ILE A 201 3.91 -2.00 20.70
C ILE A 201 2.45 -2.44 20.84
N VAL A 202 1.83 -2.91 19.76
CA VAL A 202 0.45 -3.43 19.79
C VAL A 202 0.35 -4.60 20.75
N GLU A 203 1.22 -5.61 20.64
CA GLU A 203 1.24 -6.77 21.54
C GLU A 203 1.45 -6.38 23.01
N GLN A 204 2.38 -5.46 23.26
CA GLN A 204 2.64 -5.00 24.63
C GLN A 204 1.46 -4.24 25.25
N VAL A 205 0.75 -3.44 24.43
CA VAL A 205 -0.36 -2.61 24.91
C VAL A 205 -1.65 -3.41 25.08
N THR A 206 -1.87 -4.40 24.20
CA THR A 206 -3.10 -5.19 24.18
C THR A 206 -2.98 -6.49 24.98
N GLY A 207 -1.77 -7.06 25.05
CA GLY A 207 -1.54 -8.39 25.62
C GLY A 207 -1.97 -9.53 24.68
N GLU A 208 -2.28 -9.23 23.42
CA GLU A 208 -2.73 -10.17 22.39
C GLU A 208 -1.65 -10.33 21.33
N ASP A 209 -1.65 -11.46 20.64
CA ASP A 209 -0.85 -11.69 19.45
C ASP A 209 -1.24 -10.68 18.34
N PHE A 210 -0.26 -10.13 17.64
CA PHE A 210 -0.47 -9.06 16.67
C PHE A 210 -1.43 -9.46 15.54
N ASP A 211 -1.25 -10.65 14.95
CA ASP A 211 -2.09 -11.11 13.85
C ASP A 211 -3.54 -11.26 14.29
N THR A 212 -3.73 -11.86 15.46
CA THR A 212 -5.05 -12.06 16.08
C THR A 212 -5.71 -10.72 16.36
N TRP A 213 -4.99 -9.79 16.97
CA TRP A 213 -5.52 -8.47 17.26
C TRP A 213 -5.88 -7.69 15.99
N MET A 214 -4.99 -7.69 14.99
CA MET A 214 -5.24 -7.03 13.71
C MET A 214 -6.45 -7.62 12.98
N HIS A 215 -6.56 -8.94 12.96
CA HIS A 215 -7.70 -9.63 12.37
C HIS A 215 -9.02 -9.21 13.04
N ASP A 216 -9.08 -9.30 14.36
CA ASP A 216 -10.34 -9.11 15.09
C ASP A 216 -10.74 -7.63 15.24
N HIS A 217 -9.77 -6.72 15.30
CA HIS A 217 -10.02 -5.30 15.56
C HIS A 217 -9.89 -4.38 14.34
N ILE A 218 -9.24 -4.86 13.27
CA ILE A 218 -9.02 -4.08 12.04
C ILE A 218 -9.63 -4.79 10.83
N PHE A 219 -9.20 -6.02 10.51
CA PHE A 219 -9.58 -6.64 9.23
C PHE A 219 -11.06 -7.04 9.20
N VAL A 220 -11.54 -7.80 10.17
CA VAL A 220 -12.95 -8.21 10.21
C VAL A 220 -13.90 -7.02 10.30
N PRO A 221 -13.68 -6.02 11.19
CA PRO A 221 -14.51 -4.81 11.20
C PRO A 221 -14.47 -3.99 9.91
N ALA A 222 -13.35 -4.03 9.17
CA ALA A 222 -13.23 -3.39 7.85
C ALA A 222 -13.93 -4.16 6.73
N GLY A 223 -14.40 -5.38 6.97
CA GLY A 223 -14.96 -6.24 5.94
C GLY A 223 -13.92 -7.02 5.13
N MET A 224 -12.78 -7.33 5.77
CA MET A 224 -11.62 -8.03 5.19
C MET A 224 -11.32 -9.36 5.91
N PRO A 225 -12.30 -10.28 6.04
CA PRO A 225 -12.11 -11.49 6.86
C PRO A 225 -11.11 -12.50 6.28
N GLY A 226 -10.79 -12.40 4.97
CA GLY A 226 -9.81 -13.27 4.30
C GLY A 226 -8.39 -12.70 4.33
N THR A 227 -8.22 -11.44 4.74
CA THR A 227 -6.91 -10.80 4.81
C THR A 227 -6.06 -11.41 5.93
N VAL A 228 -4.80 -11.71 5.61
CA VAL A 228 -3.86 -12.38 6.53
C VAL A 228 -2.48 -11.76 6.44
N TYR A 229 -1.68 -11.98 7.49
CA TYR A 229 -0.25 -11.79 7.40
C TYR A 229 0.42 -13.06 6.86
N PHE A 230 1.49 -12.86 6.08
CA PHE A 230 2.32 -13.98 5.65
C PHE A 230 3.02 -14.62 6.85
N GLU A 231 3.01 -15.94 6.87
CA GLU A 231 3.83 -16.77 7.77
C GLU A 231 4.38 -17.95 7.00
N PRO A 232 5.65 -18.36 7.24
CA PRO A 232 6.20 -19.53 6.60
C PRO A 232 5.34 -20.77 6.84
N GLY A 233 4.94 -21.44 5.74
CA GLY A 233 4.09 -22.62 5.77
C GLY A 233 2.59 -22.36 5.92
N ARG A 234 2.15 -21.10 5.96
CA ARG A 234 0.73 -20.76 5.87
C ARG A 234 0.24 -20.98 4.44
N ASP A 235 -0.79 -21.78 4.28
CA ASP A 235 -1.51 -21.90 3.01
C ASP A 235 -2.41 -20.68 2.82
N ILE A 236 -2.12 -19.87 1.80
CA ILE A 236 -2.92 -18.70 1.42
C ILE A 236 -3.69 -19.06 0.16
N PRO A 237 -5.02 -19.24 0.24
CA PRO A 237 -5.82 -19.62 -0.93
C PRO A 237 -5.72 -18.61 -2.07
N ALA A 238 -5.59 -19.08 -3.31
CA ALA A 238 -5.48 -18.24 -4.52
C ALA A 238 -4.37 -17.18 -4.44
N MET A 239 -3.27 -17.49 -3.74
CA MET A 239 -2.12 -16.60 -3.64
C MET A 239 -1.51 -16.37 -5.02
N ALA A 240 -1.28 -15.11 -5.37
CA ALA A 240 -0.45 -14.76 -6.51
C ALA A 240 1.02 -14.98 -6.14
N HIS A 241 1.80 -15.43 -7.12
CA HIS A 241 3.25 -15.51 -7.03
C HIS A 241 3.88 -14.26 -7.63
N GLY A 242 4.92 -13.72 -6.99
CA GLY A 242 5.64 -12.56 -7.49
C GLY A 242 6.71 -12.98 -8.50
N TYR A 243 6.85 -12.24 -9.58
CA TYR A 243 7.79 -12.57 -10.65
C TYR A 243 8.69 -11.39 -11.02
N SER A 244 9.95 -11.69 -11.34
CA SER A 244 10.86 -10.75 -11.95
C SER A 244 11.52 -11.37 -13.19
N ARG A 245 12.17 -10.55 -14.02
CA ARG A 245 12.91 -11.07 -15.18
C ARG A 245 14.35 -11.37 -14.79
N GLY A 246 14.76 -12.60 -15.05
CA GLY A 246 16.16 -13.01 -14.97
C GLY A 246 17.04 -12.33 -16.01
N LYS A 247 18.35 -12.55 -15.92
CA LYS A 247 19.34 -11.99 -16.87
C LYS A 247 19.12 -12.46 -18.29
N ASP A 248 18.45 -13.59 -18.48
CA ASP A 248 18.07 -14.17 -19.79
C ASP A 248 16.74 -13.60 -20.32
N GLY A 249 16.12 -12.69 -19.58
CA GLY A 249 14.83 -12.08 -19.90
C GLY A 249 13.61 -12.97 -19.65
N GLN A 250 13.81 -14.19 -19.13
CA GLN A 250 12.70 -15.07 -18.77
C GLN A 250 12.11 -14.68 -17.41
N TRP A 251 10.82 -14.95 -17.22
CA TRP A 251 10.18 -14.80 -15.94
C TRP A 251 10.73 -15.83 -14.95
N GLN A 252 11.08 -15.37 -13.78
CA GLN A 252 11.50 -16.18 -12.64
C GLN A 252 10.66 -15.77 -11.46
N GLU A 253 10.18 -16.75 -10.71
CA GLU A 253 9.51 -16.47 -9.45
C GLU A 253 10.52 -15.82 -8.50
N ASP A 254 10.13 -14.67 -8.02
CA ASP A 254 10.89 -13.94 -7.01
C ASP A 254 10.34 -14.35 -5.65
N ASP A 255 10.75 -15.54 -5.22
CA ASP A 255 10.24 -16.27 -4.06
C ASP A 255 10.36 -15.46 -2.77
N TYR A 256 9.52 -14.45 -2.67
CA TYR A 256 9.50 -13.53 -1.55
C TYR A 256 8.49 -13.94 -0.49
N GLY A 257 7.47 -14.68 -0.87
CA GLY A 257 6.42 -15.15 0.02
C GLY A 257 6.87 -16.34 0.86
N GLU A 258 7.47 -17.34 0.26
CA GLU A 258 7.77 -18.61 0.91
C GLU A 258 9.14 -18.66 1.61
N CYS A 259 10.11 -17.88 1.13
CA CYS A 259 11.46 -17.78 1.67
C CYS A 259 11.87 -16.32 1.88
N SER A 260 10.93 -15.50 2.28
CA SER A 260 11.07 -14.05 2.31
C SER A 260 12.16 -13.60 3.27
N PHE A 261 13.06 -12.80 2.74
CA PHE A 261 13.99 -11.99 3.49
C PHE A 261 13.27 -11.07 4.51
N PHE A 262 12.02 -10.74 4.22
CA PHE A 262 11.17 -9.89 5.02
C PHE A 262 9.93 -10.67 5.46
N GLN A 263 10.08 -11.40 6.53
CA GLN A 263 8.94 -11.98 7.25
C GLN A 263 8.33 -10.98 8.24
N THR A 264 8.63 -9.70 8.03
CA THR A 264 8.08 -8.64 8.85
C THR A 264 6.64 -8.36 8.45
N LYS A 265 5.78 -8.32 9.44
CA LYS A 265 4.32 -8.20 9.27
C LYS A 265 3.87 -6.74 9.19
N ALA A 266 4.27 -5.95 10.16
CA ALA A 266 3.73 -4.60 10.37
C ALA A 266 4.10 -3.58 9.29
N ASP A 267 5.16 -3.80 8.52
CA ASP A 267 5.62 -2.88 7.47
C ASP A 267 5.37 -3.36 6.04
N GLY A 268 4.98 -4.66 5.84
CA GLY A 268 4.90 -5.19 4.49
C GLY A 268 4.28 -6.57 4.29
N GLY A 269 3.79 -7.23 5.34
CA GLY A 269 3.46 -8.66 5.32
C GLY A 269 2.00 -9.02 5.01
N ILE A 270 1.13 -8.07 4.66
CA ILE A 270 -0.29 -8.35 4.42
C ILE A 270 -0.51 -8.96 3.04
N TYR A 271 -1.29 -10.06 3.02
CA TYR A 271 -1.92 -10.62 1.82
C TYR A 271 -3.42 -10.36 1.87
N THR A 272 -3.96 -9.82 0.78
CA THR A 272 -5.38 -9.48 0.66
C THR A 272 -5.83 -9.52 -0.79
N THR A 273 -7.15 -9.58 -1.03
CA THR A 273 -7.73 -9.39 -2.36
C THR A 273 -7.99 -7.91 -2.64
N ALA A 274 -8.03 -7.54 -3.91
CA ALA A 274 -8.41 -6.20 -4.33
C ALA A 274 -9.81 -5.81 -3.81
N LYS A 275 -10.76 -6.75 -3.76
CA LYS A 275 -12.10 -6.52 -3.20
C LYS A 275 -12.11 -6.23 -1.71
N GLU A 276 -11.33 -6.96 -0.93
CA GLU A 276 -11.22 -6.69 0.50
C GLU A 276 -10.54 -5.34 0.74
N PHE A 277 -9.59 -4.95 -0.11
CA PHE A 277 -8.97 -3.63 0.00
C PHE A 277 -9.96 -2.48 -0.32
N ILE A 278 -10.94 -2.68 -1.21
CA ILE A 278 -12.03 -1.72 -1.40
C ILE A 278 -12.90 -1.64 -0.13
N ALA A 279 -13.14 -2.75 0.54
CA ALA A 279 -13.87 -2.73 1.81
C ALA A 279 -13.08 -1.94 2.88
N TRP A 280 -11.74 -2.05 2.92
CA TRP A 280 -10.86 -1.22 3.72
C TRP A 280 -11.05 0.28 3.46
N ASP A 281 -10.92 0.72 2.20
CA ASP A 281 -11.12 2.12 1.82
C ASP A 281 -12.48 2.63 2.29
N LYS A 282 -13.54 1.87 2.04
CA LYS A 282 -14.89 2.21 2.48
C LYS A 282 -15.03 2.30 4.00
N ALA A 283 -14.45 1.35 4.74
CA ALA A 283 -14.52 1.32 6.21
C ALA A 283 -13.73 2.48 6.82
N LEU A 284 -12.55 2.79 6.27
CA LEU A 284 -11.71 3.89 6.72
C LEU A 284 -12.40 5.24 6.52
N PHE A 285 -12.98 5.49 5.34
CA PHE A 285 -13.69 6.74 5.04
C PHE A 285 -15.11 6.80 5.61
N GLY A 286 -15.66 5.68 6.07
CA GLY A 286 -16.94 5.56 6.76
C GLY A 286 -16.87 5.61 8.29
N ASP A 287 -15.71 5.95 8.86
CA ASP A 287 -15.45 6.05 10.31
C ASP A 287 -15.73 4.74 11.08
N ALA A 288 -15.66 3.58 10.41
CA ALA A 288 -15.94 2.29 11.03
C ALA A 288 -14.75 1.77 11.89
N ILE A 289 -13.53 2.21 11.60
CA ILE A 289 -12.30 1.71 12.23
C ILE A 289 -11.72 2.74 13.18
N ILE A 290 -11.54 3.97 12.71
CA ILE A 290 -11.07 5.13 13.47
C ILE A 290 -11.97 6.32 13.18
N SER A 291 -11.98 7.31 14.06
CA SER A 291 -12.75 8.53 13.88
C SER A 291 -12.30 9.36 12.68
N ALA A 292 -13.18 10.23 12.19
CA ALA A 292 -12.84 11.22 11.17
C ALA A 292 -11.67 12.11 11.59
N ALA A 293 -11.51 12.40 12.88
CA ALA A 293 -10.41 13.20 13.41
C ALA A 293 -9.06 12.48 13.27
N SER A 294 -8.97 11.22 13.69
CA SER A 294 -7.76 10.42 13.56
C SER A 294 -7.41 10.14 12.11
N ARG A 295 -8.42 9.90 11.25
CA ARG A 295 -8.19 9.77 9.82
C ARG A 295 -7.65 11.08 9.22
N ALA A 296 -8.22 12.23 9.58
CA ALA A 296 -7.73 13.52 9.11
C ALA A 296 -6.29 13.78 9.56
N GLU A 297 -5.93 13.38 10.78
CA GLU A 297 -4.56 13.44 11.27
C GLU A 297 -3.62 12.54 10.46
N ALA A 298 -4.02 11.30 10.19
CA ALA A 298 -3.24 10.37 9.36
C ALA A 298 -3.00 10.90 7.94
N HIS A 299 -3.99 11.57 7.36
CA HIS A 299 -3.94 12.15 6.02
C HIS A 299 -3.46 13.62 6.00
N THR A 300 -2.92 14.11 7.10
CA THR A 300 -2.20 15.39 7.15
C THR A 300 -0.75 15.15 6.75
N GLY A 301 -0.19 15.99 5.87
CA GLY A 301 1.24 15.96 5.57
C GLY A 301 2.03 16.47 6.76
N HIS A 302 2.77 15.60 7.41
CA HIS A 302 3.58 15.92 8.59
C HIS A 302 5.00 16.33 8.22
N VAL A 303 5.49 15.91 7.08
CA VAL A 303 6.84 16.20 6.59
C VAL A 303 6.86 16.15 5.06
N ALA A 304 7.60 17.04 4.42
CA ALA A 304 7.85 17.00 2.98
C ALA A 304 8.75 15.79 2.64
N THR A 305 8.43 15.09 1.55
CA THR A 305 9.24 13.99 1.04
C THR A 305 10.22 14.46 -0.04
N ASP A 306 10.99 13.54 -0.59
CA ASP A 306 11.83 13.76 -1.77
C ASP A 306 11.03 13.73 -3.10
N ILE A 307 9.74 13.37 -3.04
CA ILE A 307 8.82 13.41 -4.18
C ILE A 307 8.23 14.84 -4.29
N PRO A 308 8.30 15.49 -5.45
CA PRO A 308 7.74 16.82 -5.64
C PRO A 308 6.26 16.91 -5.23
N ASP A 309 5.87 18.01 -4.62
CA ASP A 309 4.49 18.31 -4.18
C ASP A 309 3.86 17.23 -3.26
N THR A 310 4.68 16.42 -2.60
CA THR A 310 4.23 15.29 -1.80
C THR A 310 4.81 15.33 -0.39
N ASP A 311 3.92 15.32 0.59
CA ASP A 311 4.22 15.11 2.00
C ASP A 311 3.99 13.65 2.39
N TYR A 312 4.46 13.26 3.58
CA TYR A 312 4.10 12.00 4.21
C TYR A 312 3.25 12.24 5.46
N GLY A 313 2.13 11.48 5.55
CA GLY A 313 1.26 11.43 6.71
C GLY A 313 1.64 10.27 7.64
N TYR A 314 0.65 9.56 8.20
CA TYR A 314 0.88 8.33 8.96
C TYR A 314 0.52 7.11 8.11
N GLY A 315 1.48 6.63 7.32
CA GLY A 315 1.29 5.49 6.43
C GLY A 315 0.73 5.83 5.05
N TRP A 316 0.70 7.09 4.66
CA TRP A 316 0.27 7.56 3.33
C TRP A 316 1.13 8.70 2.82
N PHE A 317 1.31 8.74 1.50
CA PHE A 317 1.77 9.90 0.76
C PHE A 317 0.59 10.83 0.49
N ILE A 318 0.81 12.13 0.67
CA ILE A 318 -0.20 13.19 0.52
C ILE A 318 0.26 14.13 -0.59
N GLU A 319 -0.22 13.89 -1.81
CA GLU A 319 0.14 14.69 -2.97
C GLU A 319 -0.79 15.89 -3.11
N ARG A 320 -0.21 17.08 -3.27
CA ARG A 320 -0.91 18.36 -3.45
C ARG A 320 -0.47 19.03 -4.74
N HIS A 321 -0.81 18.45 -5.88
CA HIS A 321 -0.49 19.01 -7.17
C HIS A 321 -1.34 20.28 -7.45
N PRO A 322 -0.76 21.36 -8.01
CA PRO A 322 -1.49 22.62 -8.23
C PRO A 322 -2.68 22.50 -9.21
N ASP A 323 -2.64 21.55 -10.13
CA ASP A 323 -3.60 21.42 -11.23
C ASP A 323 -4.61 20.28 -11.04
N ARG A 324 -4.62 19.59 -9.91
CA ARG A 324 -5.54 18.49 -9.62
C ARG A 324 -5.91 18.41 -8.13
N PRO A 325 -7.04 17.76 -7.77
CA PRO A 325 -7.41 17.52 -6.39
C PRO A 325 -6.30 16.78 -5.64
N GLN A 326 -6.25 16.98 -4.31
CA GLN A 326 -5.35 16.21 -3.45
C GLN A 326 -5.52 14.72 -3.69
N LYS A 327 -4.41 14.02 -3.83
CA LYS A 327 -4.36 12.56 -3.87
C LYS A 327 -3.67 12.03 -2.61
N ILE A 328 -4.30 11.04 -1.99
CA ILE A 328 -3.77 10.27 -0.87
C ILE A 328 -3.46 8.89 -1.42
N TYR A 329 -2.21 8.42 -1.31
CA TYR A 329 -1.81 7.17 -1.94
C TYR A 329 -0.71 6.46 -1.17
N HIS A 330 -0.51 5.19 -1.46
CA HIS A 330 0.71 4.48 -1.11
C HIS A 330 1.12 3.51 -2.21
N THR A 331 2.39 3.16 -2.21
CA THR A 331 2.97 2.18 -3.13
C THR A 331 3.54 1.00 -2.35
N GLY A 332 3.66 -0.14 -3.00
CA GLY A 332 4.26 -1.33 -2.42
C GLY A 332 5.22 -2.00 -3.39
N ASP A 333 6.39 -2.40 -2.88
CA ASP A 333 7.42 -3.11 -3.64
C ASP A 333 7.99 -4.23 -2.79
N ASN A 334 7.82 -5.46 -3.21
CA ASN A 334 8.41 -6.60 -2.51
C ASN A 334 8.29 -7.88 -3.35
N GLY A 335 9.40 -8.59 -3.58
CA GLY A 335 9.37 -9.93 -4.14
C GLY A 335 8.57 -10.11 -5.43
N GLY A 336 8.75 -9.23 -6.40
CA GLY A 336 7.98 -9.24 -7.63
C GLY A 336 6.61 -8.57 -7.55
N PHE A 337 6.07 -8.33 -6.36
CA PHE A 337 4.84 -7.55 -6.22
C PHE A 337 5.11 -6.06 -6.37
N TYR A 338 4.27 -5.36 -7.12
CA TYR A 338 4.40 -3.95 -7.45
C TYR A 338 3.03 -3.29 -7.38
N ILE A 339 2.74 -2.67 -6.23
CA ILE A 339 1.41 -2.27 -5.81
C ILE A 339 1.25 -0.76 -5.89
N PHE A 340 0.08 -0.31 -6.28
CA PHE A 340 -0.37 1.07 -6.14
C PHE A 340 -1.81 1.10 -5.63
N GLU A 341 -2.10 2.00 -4.70
CA GLU A 341 -3.46 2.44 -4.37
C GLU A 341 -3.49 3.95 -4.21
N GLY A 342 -4.60 4.59 -4.61
CA GLY A 342 -4.73 6.03 -4.50
C GLY A 342 -6.18 6.50 -4.50
N ARG A 343 -6.41 7.54 -3.71
CA ARG A 343 -7.73 8.15 -3.54
C ARG A 343 -7.68 9.66 -3.78
N PHE A 344 -8.69 10.17 -4.47
CA PHE A 344 -9.05 11.58 -4.55
C PHE A 344 -10.27 11.82 -3.66
N PRO A 345 -10.09 12.20 -2.36
CA PRO A 345 -11.21 12.28 -1.42
C PRO A 345 -12.31 13.26 -1.85
N GLU A 346 -11.93 14.41 -2.43
CA GLU A 346 -12.88 15.43 -2.91
C GLU A 346 -13.76 14.96 -4.07
N LYS A 347 -13.36 13.88 -4.75
CA LYS A 347 -14.05 13.32 -5.94
C LYS A 347 -14.74 12.01 -5.65
N ASP A 348 -14.61 11.51 -4.42
CA ASP A 348 -15.01 10.15 -4.04
C ASP A 348 -14.59 9.13 -5.11
N LEU A 349 -13.31 9.22 -5.49
CA LEU A 349 -12.66 8.38 -6.48
C LEU A 349 -11.48 7.67 -5.85
N PHE A 350 -11.48 6.35 -5.92
CA PHE A 350 -10.42 5.47 -5.46
C PHE A 350 -10.03 4.51 -6.57
N TYR A 351 -8.76 4.16 -6.69
CA TYR A 351 -8.32 3.10 -7.58
C TYR A 351 -7.09 2.38 -7.04
N LEU A 352 -6.95 1.14 -7.47
CA LEU A 352 -5.81 0.30 -7.13
C LEU A 352 -5.29 -0.47 -8.35
N ILE A 353 -4.00 -0.81 -8.31
CA ILE A 353 -3.30 -1.66 -9.26
C ILE A 353 -2.46 -2.63 -8.43
N PHE A 354 -2.88 -3.87 -8.33
CA PHE A 354 -2.18 -4.93 -7.61
C PHE A 354 -1.50 -5.83 -8.64
N ALA A 355 -0.21 -5.60 -8.89
CA ALA A 355 0.56 -6.35 -9.87
C ALA A 355 1.53 -7.34 -9.21
N ASN A 356 1.71 -8.50 -9.83
CA ASN A 356 2.67 -9.52 -9.40
C ASN A 356 3.95 -9.53 -10.27
N GLN A 357 4.30 -8.35 -10.83
CA GLN A 357 5.55 -8.14 -11.55
C GLN A 357 5.90 -6.63 -11.58
N PRO A 358 7.22 -6.25 -11.52
CA PRO A 358 7.65 -4.85 -11.44
C PRO A 358 8.04 -4.24 -12.81
N HIS A 359 7.85 -4.98 -13.92
CA HIS A 359 8.35 -4.57 -15.25
C HIS A 359 7.35 -3.68 -16.02
N TRP A 360 6.76 -2.74 -15.32
CA TRP A 360 5.95 -1.66 -15.88
C TRP A 360 6.27 -0.35 -15.15
N ASP A 361 6.27 0.74 -15.87
CA ASP A 361 6.52 2.05 -15.25
C ASP A 361 5.27 2.48 -14.45
N ARG A 362 5.33 2.29 -13.11
CA ARG A 362 4.23 2.64 -12.20
C ARG A 362 3.95 4.13 -12.23
N THR A 363 4.99 4.96 -12.19
CA THR A 363 4.83 6.42 -12.16
C THR A 363 4.16 6.92 -13.42
N GLU A 364 4.67 6.52 -14.60
CA GLU A 364 4.08 6.88 -15.87
C GLU A 364 2.64 6.35 -16.00
N THR A 365 2.39 5.10 -15.57
CA THR A 365 1.07 4.48 -15.69
C THR A 365 0.03 5.16 -14.80
N VAL A 366 0.40 5.50 -13.57
CA VAL A 366 -0.47 6.25 -12.65
C VAL A 366 -0.80 7.62 -13.24
N GLU A 367 0.17 8.34 -13.83
CA GLU A 367 -0.08 9.60 -14.52
C GLU A 367 -0.99 9.43 -15.75
N GLN A 368 -0.85 8.32 -16.49
CA GLN A 368 -1.74 8.01 -17.61
C GLN A 368 -3.18 7.76 -17.13
N VAL A 369 -3.37 7.02 -16.03
CA VAL A 369 -4.68 6.80 -15.39
C VAL A 369 -5.29 8.13 -14.92
N ASP A 370 -4.53 8.92 -14.17
CA ASP A 370 -4.97 10.25 -13.69
C ASP A 370 -5.34 11.17 -14.87
N SER A 371 -4.59 11.09 -15.98
CA SER A 371 -4.89 11.82 -17.21
C SER A 371 -6.19 11.36 -17.88
N ILE A 372 -6.47 10.04 -17.88
CA ILE A 372 -7.76 9.50 -18.34
C ILE A 372 -8.88 10.08 -17.49
N PHE A 373 -8.75 10.06 -16.17
CA PHE A 373 -9.76 10.60 -15.26
C PHE A 373 -9.99 12.10 -15.48
N ARG A 374 -8.93 12.89 -15.63
CA ARG A 374 -8.97 14.32 -15.88
C ARG A 374 -9.69 14.66 -17.18
N ARG A 375 -9.31 14.00 -18.30
CA ARG A 375 -9.95 14.23 -19.61
C ARG A 375 -11.44 13.91 -19.62
N ASN A 376 -11.87 13.00 -18.75
CA ASN A 376 -13.25 12.57 -18.63
C ASN A 376 -14.01 13.28 -17.48
N GLY A 377 -13.39 14.28 -16.83
CA GLY A 377 -14.01 15.09 -15.77
C GLY A 377 -14.29 14.31 -14.48
N TRP A 378 -13.47 13.30 -14.18
CA TRP A 378 -13.56 12.54 -12.92
C TRP A 378 -12.74 13.19 -11.81
N ILE A 379 -11.63 13.84 -12.16
CA ILE A 379 -10.79 14.67 -11.28
C ILE A 379 -10.50 16.03 -11.90
#